data_0b0073f9d3a47ebe54b582b52c7db669
#
_entry.id   0b0073f9d3a47ebe54b582b52c7db669
#
_cell.length_a   1.000
_cell.length_b   1.000
_cell.length_c   1.000
_cell.angle_alpha   90.00
_cell.angle_beta   90.00
_cell.angle_gamma   90.00
#
_symmetry.space_group_name_H-M   'P 1'
#
loop_
_entity.id
_entity.type
_entity.pdbx_description
1 polymer ?
#
loop_
_entity_poly.entity_id
_entity_poly.type
_entity_poly.pdbx_seq_one_letter_code
_entity_poly.pdbx_strand_id
1 'polypeptide(L)'
;MSNTIANQTPPPAILFVDDEATAVKYFERAIGAIAPVVTGASVEDGKAMLDAHADSLAVLVSDQRMPGEHGNELLRYARERYPHIVRILTTAYSELDQTVEAVNQGQIHRYIKKPWDITALRMEMKQALELAGLRKERDQLVREKLSVLQTQTLATRIGIVHTLCASLIGPGRFQPMETYLAGTELAGTRNAEPDWQRMDYADLVRAESECGGSFGHAVSLRLTELRTQHAGRSAADALQVFAEVLGATVRGGGDALIWTSPTTLNEFLTRPVGQVVSAEHAAWLAGLLWLEEAGGALQFVREGDAIVCRAGTRNASFAADRLAVWIERFLEPTFG
;
A
#
# COMPACT_ATOMS: atom_id res chain seq x y z
N MET A 1 -28.32 -10.56 -34.89
CA MET A 1 -27.50 -11.04 -33.78
C MET A 1 -28.16 -10.56 -32.51
N SER A 2 -28.90 -11.45 -31.87
CA SER A 2 -29.75 -11.15 -30.70
C SER A 2 -28.85 -11.03 -29.47
N ASN A 3 -28.76 -9.84 -28.91
CA ASN A 3 -28.08 -9.57 -27.65
C ASN A 3 -28.98 -10.07 -26.52
N THR A 4 -28.73 -11.27 -26.03
CA THR A 4 -29.36 -11.82 -24.82
C THR A 4 -28.78 -11.08 -23.64
N ILE A 5 -29.43 -10.01 -23.19
CA ILE A 5 -29.16 -9.37 -21.90
C ILE A 5 -29.57 -10.42 -20.85
N ALA A 6 -28.61 -11.15 -20.35
CA ALA A 6 -28.79 -11.99 -19.18
C ALA A 6 -29.30 -11.09 -18.06
N ASN A 7 -30.48 -11.40 -17.55
CA ASN A 7 -31.13 -10.76 -16.42
C ASN A 7 -30.34 -11.15 -15.17
N GLN A 8 -29.19 -10.49 -14.96
CA GLN A 8 -28.36 -10.71 -13.76
C GLN A 8 -29.09 -10.06 -12.59
N THR A 9 -29.56 -10.88 -11.67
CA THR A 9 -30.04 -10.41 -10.37
C THR A 9 -28.98 -9.50 -9.77
N PRO A 10 -29.32 -8.28 -9.33
CA PRO A 10 -28.33 -7.40 -8.74
C PRO A 10 -27.65 -8.09 -7.54
N PRO A 11 -26.35 -7.88 -7.34
CA PRO A 11 -25.62 -8.53 -6.24
C PRO A 11 -26.23 -8.15 -4.89
N PRO A 12 -26.21 -9.06 -3.90
CA PRO A 12 -26.82 -8.82 -2.60
C PRO A 12 -26.13 -7.67 -1.87
N ALA A 13 -26.91 -6.77 -1.31
CA ALA A 13 -26.41 -5.65 -0.51
C ALA A 13 -26.61 -5.86 0.99
N ILE A 14 -27.54 -6.72 1.40
CA ILE A 14 -27.85 -7.05 2.80
C ILE A 14 -27.75 -8.56 2.98
N LEU A 15 -27.03 -9.00 4.00
CA LEU A 15 -27.08 -10.37 4.52
C LEU A 15 -27.92 -10.37 5.80
N PHE A 16 -28.94 -11.20 5.84
CA PHE A 16 -29.74 -11.46 7.02
C PHE A 16 -29.57 -12.91 7.48
N VAL A 17 -29.22 -13.12 8.76
CA VAL A 17 -28.97 -14.44 9.33
C VAL A 17 -29.85 -14.66 10.53
N ASP A 18 -30.71 -15.68 10.46
CA ASP A 18 -31.69 -16.02 11.50
C ASP A 18 -32.13 -17.48 11.27
N ASP A 19 -32.16 -18.31 12.33
CA ASP A 19 -32.56 -19.73 12.23
C ASP A 19 -34.09 -19.90 12.10
N GLU A 20 -34.85 -18.85 12.38
CA GLU A 20 -36.29 -18.87 12.27
C GLU A 20 -36.78 -18.54 10.85
N ALA A 21 -37.18 -19.52 10.08
CA ALA A 21 -37.64 -19.37 8.69
C ALA A 21 -38.79 -18.34 8.51
N THR A 22 -39.59 -18.11 9.54
CA THR A 22 -40.64 -17.10 9.56
C THR A 22 -40.07 -15.69 9.64
N ALA A 23 -39.04 -15.48 10.44
CA ALA A 23 -38.32 -14.23 10.54
C ALA A 23 -37.61 -13.89 9.22
N VAL A 24 -36.96 -14.90 8.60
CA VAL A 24 -36.30 -14.76 7.30
C VAL A 24 -37.28 -14.28 6.22
N LYS A 25 -38.40 -14.96 6.05
CA LYS A 25 -39.42 -14.59 5.06
C LYS A 25 -40.04 -13.22 5.33
N TYR A 26 -40.23 -12.87 6.61
CA TYR A 26 -40.72 -11.55 6.98
C TYR A 26 -39.74 -10.46 6.60
N PHE A 27 -38.48 -10.65 6.92
CA PHE A 27 -37.40 -9.71 6.61
C PHE A 27 -37.22 -9.52 5.10
N GLU A 28 -37.13 -10.61 4.34
CA GLU A 28 -37.04 -10.54 2.87
C GLU A 28 -38.21 -9.77 2.27
N ARG A 29 -39.45 -10.05 2.70
CA ARG A 29 -40.65 -9.34 2.20
C ARG A 29 -40.64 -7.86 2.60
N ALA A 30 -40.17 -7.53 3.79
CA ALA A 30 -40.10 -6.17 4.27
C ALA A 30 -39.02 -5.33 3.58
N ILE A 31 -37.87 -5.93 3.29
CA ILE A 31 -36.66 -5.24 2.88
C ILE A 31 -36.33 -5.43 1.39
N GLY A 32 -36.75 -6.53 0.77
CA GLY A 32 -36.43 -6.85 -0.63
C GLY A 32 -36.79 -5.76 -1.65
N ALA A 33 -37.72 -4.87 -1.32
CA ALA A 33 -38.06 -3.70 -2.15
C ALA A 33 -37.06 -2.53 -1.98
N ILE A 34 -36.21 -2.55 -0.95
CA ILE A 34 -35.24 -1.50 -0.65
C ILE A 34 -33.86 -1.88 -1.22
N ALA A 35 -33.43 -3.11 -1.00
CA ALA A 35 -32.16 -3.62 -1.47
C ALA A 35 -32.21 -5.17 -1.63
N PRO A 36 -31.38 -5.74 -2.51
CA PRO A 36 -31.24 -7.19 -2.61
C PRO A 36 -30.75 -7.81 -1.31
N VAL A 37 -31.44 -8.86 -0.86
CA VAL A 37 -31.15 -9.55 0.40
C VAL A 37 -30.68 -10.97 0.07
N VAL A 38 -29.62 -11.42 0.74
CA VAL A 38 -29.26 -12.83 0.87
C VAL A 38 -29.44 -13.27 2.30
N THR A 39 -29.82 -14.53 2.52
CA THR A 39 -30.15 -15.04 3.86
C THR A 39 -29.34 -16.26 4.21
N GLY A 40 -29.07 -16.44 5.51
CA GLY A 40 -28.46 -17.63 6.10
C GLY A 40 -29.29 -18.11 7.28
N ALA A 41 -29.24 -19.42 7.58
CA ALA A 41 -29.98 -20.04 8.67
C ALA A 41 -29.11 -20.35 9.89
N SER A 42 -27.81 -20.09 9.81
CA SER A 42 -26.84 -20.33 10.89
C SER A 42 -25.67 -19.37 10.81
N VAL A 43 -24.85 -19.33 11.85
CA VAL A 43 -23.59 -18.55 11.86
C VAL A 43 -22.64 -19.06 10.78
N GLU A 44 -22.59 -20.36 10.55
CA GLU A 44 -21.74 -20.97 9.52
C GLU A 44 -22.18 -20.57 8.11
N ASP A 45 -23.49 -20.63 7.83
CA ASP A 45 -24.05 -20.12 6.57
C ASP A 45 -23.75 -18.63 6.40
N GLY A 46 -23.88 -17.85 7.48
CA GLY A 46 -23.58 -16.42 7.49
C GLY A 46 -22.12 -16.12 7.14
N LYS A 47 -21.16 -16.88 7.68
CA LYS A 47 -19.72 -16.77 7.36
C LYS A 47 -19.47 -17.10 5.88
N ALA A 48 -20.07 -18.19 5.39
CA ALA A 48 -19.94 -18.59 3.99
C ALA A 48 -20.50 -17.53 3.01
N MET A 49 -21.66 -16.92 3.35
CA MET A 49 -22.25 -15.84 2.56
C MET A 49 -21.44 -14.56 2.60
N LEU A 50 -20.84 -14.22 3.76
CA LEU A 50 -19.92 -13.09 3.88
C LEU A 50 -18.71 -13.28 2.96
N ASP A 51 -18.07 -14.46 2.99
CA ASP A 51 -16.90 -14.76 2.18
C ASP A 51 -17.22 -14.76 0.68
N ALA A 52 -18.41 -15.23 0.30
CA ALA A 52 -18.84 -15.28 -1.09
C ALA A 52 -19.25 -13.91 -1.68
N HIS A 53 -19.73 -12.99 -0.86
CA HIS A 53 -20.37 -11.75 -1.30
C HIS A 53 -19.75 -10.48 -0.68
N ALA A 54 -18.58 -10.56 -0.07
CA ALA A 54 -17.95 -9.48 0.68
C ALA A 54 -17.90 -8.13 -0.07
N ASP A 55 -17.60 -8.16 -1.38
CA ASP A 55 -17.45 -6.96 -2.20
C ASP A 55 -18.77 -6.21 -2.43
N SER A 56 -19.90 -6.92 -2.37
CA SER A 56 -21.22 -6.34 -2.63
C SER A 56 -22.01 -6.06 -1.36
N LEU A 57 -21.71 -6.76 -0.26
CA LEU A 57 -22.44 -6.61 0.99
C LEU A 57 -22.12 -5.29 1.69
N ALA A 58 -23.16 -4.54 2.01
CA ALA A 58 -23.09 -3.30 2.74
C ALA A 58 -23.50 -3.45 4.22
N VAL A 59 -24.48 -4.35 4.48
CA VAL A 59 -25.09 -4.53 5.80
C VAL A 59 -25.21 -6.01 6.14
N LEU A 60 -24.78 -6.38 7.35
CA LEU A 60 -25.04 -7.66 7.98
C LEU A 60 -26.02 -7.45 9.13
N VAL A 61 -27.10 -8.21 9.11
CA VAL A 61 -28.09 -8.28 10.17
C VAL A 61 -28.12 -9.72 10.70
N SER A 62 -27.84 -9.93 11.97
CA SER A 62 -27.82 -11.26 12.58
C SER A 62 -28.74 -11.34 13.76
N ASP A 63 -29.50 -12.45 13.89
CA ASP A 63 -30.14 -12.77 15.14
C ASP A 63 -29.11 -13.09 16.22
N GLN A 64 -29.43 -12.78 17.45
CA GLN A 64 -28.55 -13.03 18.59
C GLN A 64 -28.47 -14.50 18.96
N ARG A 65 -29.61 -15.19 18.98
CA ARG A 65 -29.72 -16.59 19.43
C ARG A 65 -30.01 -17.51 18.26
N MET A 66 -29.02 -18.26 17.89
CA MET A 66 -29.15 -19.34 16.90
C MET A 66 -28.63 -20.65 17.51
N PRO A 67 -29.13 -21.81 17.10
CA PRO A 67 -28.63 -23.10 17.56
C PRO A 67 -27.13 -23.25 17.31
N GLY A 68 -26.36 -23.59 18.34
CA GLY A 68 -24.92 -23.82 18.26
C GLY A 68 -24.07 -22.60 18.55
N GLU A 69 -24.08 -21.59 17.72
CA GLU A 69 -23.31 -20.36 17.87
C GLU A 69 -24.21 -19.12 18.01
N HIS A 70 -23.71 -18.10 18.69
CA HIS A 70 -24.45 -16.84 18.84
C HIS A 70 -24.12 -15.86 17.70
N GLY A 71 -25.08 -15.01 17.35
CA GLY A 71 -24.89 -13.97 16.32
C GLY A 71 -23.69 -13.04 16.57
N ASN A 72 -23.33 -12.83 17.83
CA ASN A 72 -22.13 -12.05 18.17
C ASN A 72 -20.85 -12.65 17.58
N GLU A 73 -20.75 -13.97 17.40
CA GLU A 73 -19.61 -14.62 16.76
C GLU A 73 -19.51 -14.23 15.26
N LEU A 74 -20.65 -14.22 14.58
CA LEU A 74 -20.73 -13.79 13.20
C LEU A 74 -20.37 -12.30 13.03
N LEU A 75 -20.87 -11.45 13.93
CA LEU A 75 -20.56 -10.02 13.90
C LEU A 75 -19.09 -9.74 14.20
N ARG A 76 -18.46 -10.52 15.10
CA ARG A 76 -17.03 -10.47 15.36
C ARG A 76 -16.22 -10.88 14.11
N TYR A 77 -16.56 -12.00 13.48
CA TYR A 77 -15.96 -12.46 12.25
C TYR A 77 -16.03 -11.40 11.14
N ALA A 78 -17.21 -10.79 10.95
CA ALA A 78 -17.39 -9.72 10.00
C ALA A 78 -16.57 -8.46 10.33
N ARG A 79 -16.41 -8.12 11.63
CA ARG A 79 -15.58 -7.01 12.07
C ARG A 79 -14.12 -7.20 11.71
N GLU A 80 -13.60 -8.41 11.92
CA GLU A 80 -12.18 -8.72 11.72
C GLU A 80 -11.81 -8.79 10.24
N ARG A 81 -12.68 -9.39 9.42
CA ARG A 81 -12.39 -9.63 8.00
C ARG A 81 -12.98 -8.59 7.05
N TYR A 82 -14.15 -8.04 7.40
CA TYR A 82 -14.94 -7.14 6.55
C TYR A 82 -15.37 -5.89 7.32
N PRO A 83 -14.43 -5.07 7.82
CA PRO A 83 -14.72 -3.94 8.71
C PRO A 83 -15.62 -2.87 8.08
N HIS A 84 -15.69 -2.82 6.74
CA HIS A 84 -16.54 -1.90 6.01
C HIS A 84 -18.04 -2.23 6.13
N ILE A 85 -18.40 -3.50 6.38
CA ILE A 85 -19.79 -3.94 6.49
C ILE A 85 -20.41 -3.38 7.78
N VAL A 86 -21.57 -2.74 7.66
CA VAL A 86 -22.36 -2.28 8.80
C VAL A 86 -23.01 -3.48 9.47
N ARG A 87 -22.80 -3.64 10.77
CA ARG A 87 -23.24 -4.80 11.55
C ARG A 87 -24.37 -4.43 12.47
N ILE A 88 -25.47 -5.17 12.38
CA ILE A 88 -26.70 -4.98 13.17
C ILE A 88 -27.05 -6.29 13.84
N LEU A 89 -27.41 -6.22 15.13
CA LEU A 89 -27.89 -7.35 15.88
C LEU A 89 -29.42 -7.25 16.04
N THR A 90 -30.14 -8.36 15.82
CA THR A 90 -31.55 -8.44 16.20
C THR A 90 -31.68 -9.26 17.49
N THR A 91 -32.52 -8.82 18.40
CA THR A 91 -32.63 -9.43 19.74
C THR A 91 -34.05 -9.37 20.30
N ALA A 92 -34.43 -10.37 21.10
CA ALA A 92 -35.64 -10.34 21.89
C ALA A 92 -35.50 -9.47 23.16
N TYR A 93 -36.61 -9.14 23.77
CA TYR A 93 -36.68 -8.15 24.88
C TYR A 93 -35.81 -8.46 26.11
N SER A 94 -35.44 -9.72 26.35
CA SER A 94 -34.79 -10.18 27.59
C SER A 94 -33.26 -10.11 27.61
N GLU A 95 -32.60 -9.52 26.57
CA GLU A 95 -31.14 -9.65 26.34
C GLU A 95 -30.40 -8.32 26.24
N LEU A 96 -30.97 -7.25 26.76
CA LEU A 96 -30.42 -5.89 26.67
C LEU A 96 -29.00 -5.76 27.25
N ASP A 97 -28.69 -6.44 28.33
CA ASP A 97 -27.39 -6.31 29.00
C ASP A 97 -26.24 -6.88 28.17
N GLN A 98 -26.45 -8.00 27.47
CA GLN A 98 -25.44 -8.58 26.55
C GLN A 98 -25.28 -7.75 25.27
N THR A 99 -26.36 -7.10 24.88
CA THR A 99 -26.36 -6.19 23.69
C THR A 99 -25.54 -4.92 23.94
N VAL A 100 -25.63 -4.37 25.18
CA VAL A 100 -24.85 -3.20 25.61
C VAL A 100 -23.35 -3.51 25.59
N GLU A 101 -22.95 -4.68 26.04
CA GLU A 101 -21.56 -5.10 26.02
C GLU A 101 -21.02 -5.23 24.57
N ALA A 102 -21.80 -5.82 23.66
CA ALA A 102 -21.44 -5.94 22.25
C ALA A 102 -21.30 -4.57 21.54
N VAL A 103 -22.14 -3.59 21.89
CA VAL A 103 -22.02 -2.21 21.42
C VAL A 103 -20.74 -1.56 21.96
N ASN A 104 -20.48 -1.71 23.26
CA ASN A 104 -19.31 -1.11 23.91
C ASN A 104 -17.98 -1.68 23.39
N GLN A 105 -17.96 -2.95 22.99
CA GLN A 105 -16.80 -3.59 22.36
C GLN A 105 -16.66 -3.23 20.87
N GLY A 106 -17.53 -2.38 20.32
CA GLY A 106 -17.50 -1.95 18.89
C GLY A 106 -17.79 -3.08 17.91
N GLN A 107 -18.42 -4.18 18.35
CA GLN A 107 -18.76 -5.32 17.50
C GLN A 107 -19.96 -5.01 16.62
N ILE A 108 -20.91 -4.21 17.10
CA ILE A 108 -22.13 -3.83 16.39
C ILE A 108 -22.24 -2.31 16.23
N HIS A 109 -22.94 -1.90 15.20
CA HIS A 109 -23.25 -0.49 14.94
C HIS A 109 -24.61 -0.11 15.50
N ARG A 110 -25.53 -1.07 15.54
CA ARG A 110 -26.90 -0.88 16.01
C ARG A 110 -27.52 -2.22 16.41
N TYR A 111 -28.52 -2.19 17.26
CA TYR A 111 -29.38 -3.33 17.52
C TYR A 111 -30.84 -3.01 17.19
N ILE A 112 -31.62 -4.00 16.80
CA ILE A 112 -33.04 -3.90 16.48
C ILE A 112 -33.79 -4.93 17.31
N LYS A 113 -34.79 -4.44 18.04
CA LYS A 113 -35.59 -5.30 18.91
C LYS A 113 -36.70 -6.00 18.17
N LYS A 114 -36.89 -7.29 18.43
CA LYS A 114 -38.06 -8.07 18.01
C LYS A 114 -39.22 -7.90 19.01
N PRO A 115 -40.52 -7.91 18.61
CA PRO A 115 -40.98 -8.01 17.20
C PRO A 115 -40.81 -6.70 16.44
N TRP A 116 -40.58 -6.78 15.12
CA TRP A 116 -40.32 -5.61 14.29
C TRP A 116 -41.60 -4.91 13.81
N ASP A 117 -41.63 -3.60 13.87
CA ASP A 117 -42.49 -2.78 13.05
C ASP A 117 -41.88 -2.62 11.65
N ILE A 118 -42.66 -2.83 10.58
CA ILE A 118 -42.16 -2.80 9.20
C ILE A 118 -41.60 -1.42 8.84
N THR A 119 -42.25 -0.37 9.29
CA THR A 119 -41.85 1.00 8.97
C THR A 119 -40.53 1.33 9.67
N ALA A 120 -40.41 0.98 10.94
CA ALA A 120 -39.19 1.14 11.71
C ALA A 120 -38.03 0.31 11.12
N LEU A 121 -38.27 -0.97 10.80
CA LEU A 121 -37.27 -1.85 10.22
C LEU A 121 -36.76 -1.30 8.85
N ARG A 122 -37.66 -0.82 8.01
CA ARG A 122 -37.30 -0.19 6.72
C ARG A 122 -36.46 1.07 6.92
N MET A 123 -36.79 1.88 7.91
CA MET A 123 -36.01 3.08 8.23
C MET A 123 -34.62 2.73 8.73
N GLU A 124 -34.50 1.74 9.61
CA GLU A 124 -33.22 1.24 10.12
C GLU A 124 -32.33 0.70 8.98
N MET A 125 -32.89 -0.08 8.05
CA MET A 125 -32.12 -0.60 6.91
C MET A 125 -31.68 0.49 5.96
N LYS A 126 -32.52 1.49 5.68
CA LYS A 126 -32.13 2.65 4.86
C LYS A 126 -30.97 3.42 5.50
N GLN A 127 -31.03 3.70 6.80
CA GLN A 127 -29.97 4.38 7.51
C GLN A 127 -28.67 3.56 7.56
N ALA A 128 -28.79 2.24 7.70
CA ALA A 128 -27.63 1.34 7.66
C ALA A 128 -26.95 1.32 6.29
N LEU A 129 -27.74 1.27 5.20
CA LEU A 129 -27.22 1.36 3.84
C LEU A 129 -26.57 2.70 3.54
N GLU A 130 -27.17 3.80 4.00
CA GLU A 130 -26.60 5.15 3.90
C GLU A 130 -25.27 5.24 4.66
N LEU A 131 -25.22 4.73 5.89
CA LEU A 131 -23.97 4.68 6.67
C LEU A 131 -22.88 3.86 5.96
N ALA A 132 -23.24 2.72 5.38
CA ALA A 132 -22.31 1.89 4.62
C ALA A 132 -21.80 2.63 3.37
N GLY A 133 -22.69 3.33 2.65
CA GLY A 133 -22.35 4.18 1.51
C GLY A 133 -21.35 5.28 1.87
N LEU A 134 -21.64 6.03 2.93
CA LEU A 134 -20.75 7.11 3.43
C LEU A 134 -19.37 6.56 3.87
N ARG A 135 -19.34 5.37 4.49
CA ARG A 135 -18.07 4.72 4.85
C ARG A 135 -17.26 4.32 3.62
N LYS A 136 -17.91 3.71 2.64
CA LYS A 136 -17.27 3.30 1.38
C LYS A 136 -16.70 4.51 0.64
N GLU A 137 -17.47 5.59 0.55
CA GLU A 137 -17.02 6.85 -0.05
C GLU A 137 -15.82 7.45 0.69
N ARG A 138 -15.90 7.52 2.03
CA ARG A 138 -14.77 7.96 2.87
C ARG A 138 -13.52 7.14 2.60
N ASP A 139 -13.64 5.80 2.62
CA ASP A 139 -12.49 4.91 2.45
C ASP A 139 -11.91 4.98 1.03
N GLN A 140 -12.75 5.28 0.03
CA GLN A 140 -12.30 5.54 -1.32
C GLN A 140 -11.53 6.86 -1.41
N LEU A 141 -12.08 7.97 -0.89
CA LEU A 141 -11.41 9.27 -0.85
C LEU A 141 -10.07 9.20 -0.11
N VAL A 142 -10.05 8.40 0.94
CA VAL A 142 -8.86 8.13 1.72
C VAL A 142 -7.79 7.42 0.88
N ARG A 143 -8.15 6.36 0.16
CA ARG A 143 -7.23 5.65 -0.76
C ARG A 143 -6.74 6.54 -1.88
N GLU A 144 -7.63 7.33 -2.48
CA GLU A 144 -7.27 8.28 -3.54
C GLU A 144 -6.26 9.33 -3.03
N LYS A 145 -6.54 9.92 -1.86
CA LYS A 145 -5.60 10.87 -1.23
C LYS A 145 -4.25 10.23 -0.94
N LEU A 146 -4.23 9.00 -0.41
CA LEU A 146 -3.01 8.27 -0.13
C LEU A 146 -2.20 8.04 -1.41
N SER A 147 -2.84 7.56 -2.48
CA SER A 147 -2.20 7.35 -3.77
C SER A 147 -1.56 8.62 -4.32
N VAL A 148 -2.26 9.75 -4.25
CA VAL A 148 -1.71 11.06 -4.68
C VAL A 148 -0.48 11.44 -3.85
N LEU A 149 -0.54 11.29 -2.52
CA LEU A 149 0.60 11.61 -1.65
C LEU A 149 1.81 10.70 -1.88
N GLN A 150 1.58 9.41 -2.12
CA GLN A 150 2.64 8.46 -2.47
C GLN A 150 3.32 8.85 -3.79
N THR A 151 2.53 9.17 -4.81
CA THR A 151 3.03 9.63 -6.11
C THR A 151 3.87 10.90 -5.96
N GLN A 152 3.37 11.89 -5.23
CA GLN A 152 4.08 13.14 -4.99
C GLN A 152 5.38 12.94 -4.20
N THR A 153 5.36 12.09 -3.19
CA THR A 153 6.55 11.76 -2.39
C THR A 153 7.62 11.12 -3.26
N LEU A 154 7.24 10.13 -4.06
CA LEU A 154 8.16 9.45 -4.97
C LEU A 154 8.73 10.41 -6.01
N ALA A 155 7.89 11.21 -6.66
CA ALA A 155 8.33 12.20 -7.65
C ALA A 155 9.30 13.22 -7.02
N THR A 156 9.01 13.67 -5.79
CA THR A 156 9.89 14.58 -5.04
C THR A 156 11.26 13.94 -4.78
N ARG A 157 11.29 12.69 -4.31
CA ARG A 157 12.53 11.96 -4.02
C ARG A 157 13.36 11.72 -5.28
N ILE A 158 12.72 11.31 -6.36
CA ILE A 158 13.37 11.17 -7.68
C ILE A 158 13.94 12.53 -8.14
N GLY A 159 13.18 13.61 -7.99
CA GLY A 159 13.62 14.96 -8.29
C GLY A 159 14.82 15.40 -7.44
N ILE A 160 14.87 15.04 -6.16
CA ILE A 160 16.02 15.29 -5.28
C ILE A 160 17.26 14.57 -5.80
N VAL A 161 17.18 13.26 -6.09
CA VAL A 161 18.32 12.49 -6.64
C VAL A 161 18.79 13.10 -7.96
N HIS A 162 17.87 13.46 -8.84
CA HIS A 162 18.20 14.14 -10.11
C HIS A 162 18.95 15.46 -9.88
N THR A 163 18.43 16.29 -8.96
CA THR A 163 19.04 17.59 -8.62
C THR A 163 20.44 17.40 -8.01
N LEU A 164 20.63 16.42 -7.14
CA LEU A 164 21.92 16.08 -6.57
C LEU A 164 22.92 15.66 -7.66
N CYS A 165 22.53 14.79 -8.58
CA CYS A 165 23.39 14.43 -9.72
C CYS A 165 23.78 15.66 -10.52
N ALA A 166 22.81 16.50 -10.91
CA ALA A 166 23.07 17.69 -11.72
C ALA A 166 23.95 18.72 -11.00
N SER A 167 23.78 18.90 -9.68
CA SER A 167 24.55 19.88 -8.89
C SER A 167 25.98 19.45 -8.59
N LEU A 168 26.23 18.15 -8.39
CA LEU A 168 27.53 17.63 -7.95
C LEU A 168 28.47 17.27 -9.08
N ILE A 169 27.95 16.83 -10.23
CA ILE A 169 28.76 16.40 -11.39
C ILE A 169 28.44 17.15 -12.70
N GLY A 170 27.49 18.09 -12.65
CA GLY A 170 27.08 18.93 -13.78
C GLY A 170 25.84 18.41 -14.53
N PRO A 171 25.13 19.31 -15.19
CA PRO A 171 23.91 18.97 -15.94
C PRO A 171 24.21 18.07 -17.15
N GLY A 172 23.23 17.25 -17.53
CA GLY A 172 23.34 16.37 -18.70
C GLY A 172 24.04 15.03 -18.45
N ARG A 173 24.51 14.76 -17.23
CA ARG A 173 25.12 13.49 -16.82
C ARG A 173 24.09 12.62 -16.09
N PHE A 174 23.28 11.89 -16.83
CA PHE A 174 22.15 11.13 -16.29
C PHE A 174 22.44 9.65 -16.00
N GLN A 175 23.59 9.14 -16.39
CA GLN A 175 23.96 7.73 -16.17
C GLN A 175 23.90 7.30 -14.70
N PRO A 176 24.36 8.09 -13.70
CA PRO A 176 24.20 7.74 -12.29
C PRO A 176 22.74 7.59 -11.88
N MET A 177 21.88 8.46 -12.37
CA MET A 177 20.44 8.42 -12.10
C MET A 177 19.81 7.14 -12.68
N GLU A 178 20.10 6.80 -13.94
CA GLU A 178 19.59 5.55 -14.53
C GLU A 178 20.05 4.32 -13.76
N THR A 179 21.34 4.26 -13.42
CA THR A 179 21.91 3.15 -12.66
C THR A 179 21.26 3.05 -11.26
N TYR A 180 21.06 4.19 -10.61
CA TYR A 180 20.38 4.28 -9.32
C TYR A 180 18.95 3.75 -9.38
N LEU A 181 18.16 4.20 -10.37
CA LEU A 181 16.77 3.77 -10.54
C LEU A 181 16.67 2.29 -10.93
N ALA A 182 17.56 1.81 -11.80
CA ALA A 182 17.60 0.39 -12.14
C ALA A 182 17.93 -0.52 -10.94
N GLY A 183 18.87 -0.09 -10.08
CA GLY A 183 19.14 -0.79 -8.81
C GLY A 183 17.95 -0.79 -7.87
N THR A 184 17.27 0.36 -7.75
CA THR A 184 16.05 0.50 -6.94
C THR A 184 14.95 -0.43 -7.41
N GLU A 185 14.71 -0.52 -8.72
CA GLU A 185 13.69 -1.40 -9.30
C GLU A 185 13.95 -2.88 -8.97
N LEU A 186 15.20 -3.33 -9.11
CA LEU A 186 15.56 -4.70 -8.77
C LEU A 186 15.45 -5.00 -7.28
N ALA A 187 15.69 -4.03 -6.43
CA ALA A 187 15.53 -4.16 -4.98
C ALA A 187 14.05 -4.21 -4.53
N GLY A 188 13.15 -3.81 -5.43
CA GLY A 188 11.72 -3.71 -5.18
C GLY A 188 11.32 -2.33 -4.63
N THR A 189 10.15 -1.89 -5.06
CA THR A 189 9.56 -0.62 -4.63
C THR A 189 8.38 -0.92 -3.71
N ARG A 190 8.59 -0.83 -2.39
CA ARG A 190 7.48 -0.66 -1.47
C ARG A 190 7.20 0.84 -1.37
N ASN A 191 6.01 1.24 -1.75
CA ASN A 191 5.60 2.63 -1.54
C ASN A 191 5.61 2.93 -0.04
N ALA A 192 6.35 3.95 0.35
CA ALA A 192 6.31 4.43 1.72
C ALA A 192 4.90 4.92 2.04
N GLU A 193 4.28 4.34 3.06
CA GLU A 193 3.02 4.84 3.57
C GLU A 193 3.30 5.95 4.59
N PRO A 194 3.00 7.23 4.27
CA PRO A 194 3.06 8.27 5.27
C PRO A 194 1.99 8.04 6.32
N ASP A 195 2.28 8.36 7.58
CA ASP A 195 1.26 8.40 8.64
C ASP A 195 0.37 9.64 8.46
N TRP A 196 -0.51 9.58 7.48
CA TRP A 196 -1.37 10.65 7.03
C TRP A 196 -2.58 10.92 7.92
N GLN A 197 -2.77 10.15 8.99
CA GLN A 197 -3.64 10.53 10.10
C GLN A 197 -3.04 11.67 10.94
N ARG A 198 -1.70 11.82 10.90
CA ARG A 198 -0.95 12.79 11.69
C ARG A 198 -0.21 13.85 10.87
N MET A 199 -0.05 13.65 9.56
CA MET A 199 0.69 14.55 8.68
C MET A 199 -0.24 15.18 7.65
N ASP A 200 -0.18 16.48 7.51
CA ASP A 200 -0.74 17.19 6.36
C ASP A 200 0.30 17.29 5.22
N TYR A 201 -0.12 17.88 4.10
CA TYR A 201 0.77 18.04 2.94
C TYR A 201 1.98 18.92 3.24
N ALA A 202 1.83 19.96 4.06
CA ALA A 202 2.94 20.85 4.42
C ALA A 202 3.96 20.15 5.29
N ASP A 203 3.53 19.31 6.22
CA ASP A 203 4.41 18.48 7.05
C ASP A 203 5.19 17.47 6.20
N LEU A 204 4.52 16.86 5.20
CA LEU A 204 5.16 15.95 4.25
C LEU A 204 6.27 16.65 3.46
N VAL A 205 5.97 17.81 2.86
CA VAL A 205 6.94 18.58 2.07
C VAL A 205 8.12 19.01 2.93
N ARG A 206 7.87 19.44 4.16
CA ARG A 206 8.95 19.83 5.10
C ARG A 206 9.84 18.64 5.43
N ALA A 207 9.28 17.51 5.83
CA ALA A 207 10.02 16.32 6.19
C ALA A 207 10.87 15.78 5.00
N GLU A 208 10.32 15.80 3.80
CA GLU A 208 11.04 15.38 2.58
C GLU A 208 12.15 16.37 2.20
N SER A 209 11.94 17.69 2.36
CA SER A 209 12.96 18.71 2.14
C SER A 209 14.13 18.58 3.13
N GLU A 210 13.85 18.43 4.42
CA GLU A 210 14.85 18.25 5.46
C GLU A 210 15.70 16.99 5.24
N CYS A 211 15.02 15.88 4.93
CA CYS A 211 15.71 14.64 4.63
C CYS A 211 16.53 14.71 3.34
N GLY A 212 15.98 15.32 2.29
CA GLY A 212 16.68 15.54 1.02
C GLY A 212 17.93 16.40 1.19
N GLY A 213 17.86 17.44 2.02
CA GLY A 213 19.00 18.28 2.39
C GLY A 213 20.09 17.51 3.13
N SER A 214 19.70 16.72 4.15
CA SER A 214 20.62 15.89 4.93
C SER A 214 21.27 14.80 4.06
N PHE A 215 20.49 14.15 3.21
CA PHE A 215 20.99 13.15 2.27
C PHE A 215 21.98 13.77 1.26
N GLY A 216 21.63 14.93 0.68
CA GLY A 216 22.49 15.64 -0.26
C GLY A 216 23.83 16.05 0.36
N HIS A 217 23.80 16.50 1.62
CA HIS A 217 25.02 16.80 2.38
C HIS A 217 25.90 15.55 2.57
N ALA A 218 25.30 14.43 3.00
CA ALA A 218 26.03 13.17 3.18
C ALA A 218 26.65 12.66 1.87
N VAL A 219 25.90 12.71 0.77
CA VAL A 219 26.41 12.34 -0.57
C VAL A 219 27.57 13.24 -1.00
N SER A 220 27.47 14.56 -0.80
CA SER A 220 28.51 15.52 -1.16
C SER A 220 29.80 15.29 -0.40
N LEU A 221 29.71 15.06 0.93
CA LEU A 221 30.87 14.73 1.76
C LEU A 221 31.52 13.43 1.26
N ARG A 222 30.73 12.39 1.07
CA ARG A 222 31.26 11.09 0.65
C ARG A 222 31.88 11.15 -0.74
N LEU A 223 31.30 11.90 -1.67
CA LEU A 223 31.87 12.10 -3.01
C LEU A 223 33.25 12.82 -2.92
N THR A 224 33.37 13.80 -2.04
CA THR A 224 34.65 14.52 -1.84
C THR A 224 35.72 13.60 -1.29
N GLU A 225 35.38 12.73 -0.34
CA GLU A 225 36.29 11.70 0.18
C GLU A 225 36.72 10.73 -0.93
N LEU A 226 35.80 10.24 -1.75
CA LEU A 226 36.05 9.32 -2.86
C LEU A 226 37.00 9.94 -3.88
N ARG A 227 36.79 11.19 -4.27
CA ARG A 227 37.65 11.93 -5.21
C ARG A 227 39.09 12.01 -4.66
N THR A 228 39.25 12.12 -3.35
CA THR A 228 40.57 12.22 -2.72
C THR A 228 41.22 10.85 -2.54
N GLN A 229 40.49 9.87 -2.00
CA GLN A 229 41.02 8.53 -1.69
C GLN A 229 41.31 7.70 -2.93
N HIS A 230 40.54 7.89 -4.00
CA HIS A 230 40.68 7.17 -5.25
C HIS A 230 41.17 8.03 -6.41
N ALA A 231 41.93 9.10 -6.09
CA ALA A 231 42.55 9.93 -7.11
C ALA A 231 43.49 9.08 -8.00
N GLY A 232 43.25 9.14 -9.32
CA GLY A 232 44.02 8.36 -10.30
C GLY A 232 43.51 6.94 -10.57
N ARG A 233 42.49 6.44 -9.87
CA ARG A 233 41.80 5.19 -10.26
C ARG A 233 40.88 5.47 -11.46
N SER A 234 40.70 4.45 -12.28
CA SER A 234 39.88 4.50 -13.51
C SER A 234 38.57 3.72 -13.37
N ALA A 235 37.74 3.77 -14.39
CA ALA A 235 36.55 2.95 -14.50
C ALA A 235 36.82 1.44 -14.41
N ALA A 236 38.02 0.96 -14.76
CA ALA A 236 38.42 -0.44 -14.63
C ALA A 236 38.49 -0.88 -13.15
N ASP A 237 38.75 0.04 -12.24
CA ASP A 237 38.84 -0.23 -10.79
C ASP A 237 37.48 -0.11 -10.08
N ALA A 238 36.41 0.18 -10.82
CA ALA A 238 35.10 0.52 -10.26
C ALA A 238 34.57 -0.49 -9.25
N LEU A 239 34.55 -1.79 -9.58
CA LEU A 239 34.03 -2.82 -8.71
C LEU A 239 34.83 -2.95 -7.41
N GLN A 240 36.16 -2.77 -7.49
CA GLN A 240 37.02 -2.75 -6.31
C GLN A 240 36.71 -1.52 -5.42
N VAL A 241 36.58 -0.34 -6.02
CA VAL A 241 36.22 0.88 -5.29
C VAL A 241 34.85 0.73 -4.62
N PHE A 242 33.85 0.18 -5.31
CA PHE A 242 32.54 -0.08 -4.72
C PHE A 242 32.59 -1.11 -3.59
N ALA A 243 33.41 -2.16 -3.69
CA ALA A 243 33.61 -3.10 -2.60
C ALA A 243 34.22 -2.44 -1.36
N GLU A 244 35.23 -1.57 -1.55
CA GLU A 244 35.85 -0.79 -0.47
C GLU A 244 34.87 0.20 0.18
N VAL A 245 34.03 0.87 -0.63
CA VAL A 245 33.09 1.93 -0.20
C VAL A 245 31.86 1.37 0.51
N LEU A 246 31.31 0.28 0.00
CA LEU A 246 30.06 -0.32 0.48
C LEU A 246 30.31 -1.42 1.52
N GLY A 247 31.54 -1.91 1.65
CA GLY A 247 31.93 -2.85 2.70
C GLY A 247 31.01 -4.07 2.79
N ALA A 248 30.40 -4.27 3.96
CA ALA A 248 29.56 -5.46 4.23
C ALA A 248 28.26 -5.52 3.40
N THR A 249 27.84 -4.46 2.74
CA THR A 249 26.62 -4.42 1.93
C THR A 249 26.76 -5.14 0.58
N VAL A 250 28.00 -5.40 0.16
CA VAL A 250 28.31 -6.14 -1.05
C VAL A 250 29.31 -7.26 -0.76
N ARG A 251 29.27 -8.30 -1.57
CA ARG A 251 30.26 -9.39 -1.55
C ARG A 251 30.80 -9.62 -2.95
N GLY A 252 32.04 -10.08 -3.05
CA GLY A 252 32.68 -10.37 -4.32
C GLY A 252 33.82 -9.40 -4.60
N GLY A 253 34.33 -9.44 -5.83
CA GLY A 253 35.43 -8.66 -6.35
C GLY A 253 35.78 -9.18 -7.75
N GLY A 254 36.68 -8.52 -8.44
CA GLY A 254 36.99 -8.87 -9.84
C GLY A 254 35.87 -8.47 -10.79
N ASP A 255 35.14 -9.43 -11.31
CA ASP A 255 34.17 -9.17 -12.41
C ASP A 255 32.75 -8.84 -11.96
N ALA A 256 32.40 -9.07 -10.68
CA ALA A 256 31.05 -8.86 -10.17
C ALA A 256 31.00 -8.59 -8.66
N LEU A 257 30.00 -7.78 -8.27
CA LEU A 257 29.60 -7.58 -6.87
C LEU A 257 28.18 -8.11 -6.66
N ILE A 258 27.96 -8.80 -5.54
CA ILE A 258 26.68 -9.32 -5.12
C ILE A 258 26.18 -8.51 -3.94
N TRP A 259 24.99 -7.97 -4.02
CA TRP A 259 24.37 -7.22 -2.93
C TRP A 259 23.85 -8.16 -1.85
N THR A 260 24.34 -7.97 -0.62
CA THR A 260 23.91 -8.76 0.55
C THR A 260 22.66 -8.16 1.19
N SER A 261 22.40 -6.87 0.99
CA SER A 261 21.24 -6.15 1.46
C SER A 261 20.64 -5.32 0.31
N PRO A 262 19.62 -5.85 -0.39
CA PRO A 262 18.97 -5.13 -1.47
C PRO A 262 18.37 -3.78 -1.05
N THR A 263 17.97 -3.65 0.24
CA THR A 263 17.40 -2.43 0.78
C THR A 263 18.34 -1.22 0.70
N THR A 264 19.66 -1.43 0.64
CA THR A 264 20.62 -0.35 0.42
C THR A 264 20.47 0.30 -0.96
N LEU A 265 19.94 -0.41 -1.96
CA LEU A 265 19.73 0.14 -3.30
C LEU A 265 18.50 1.06 -3.41
N ASN A 266 17.48 0.85 -2.59
CA ASN A 266 16.19 1.53 -2.71
C ASN A 266 15.82 2.41 -1.50
N GLU A 267 16.64 2.47 -0.47
CA GLU A 267 16.34 3.07 0.83
C GLU A 267 15.73 4.48 0.72
N PHE A 268 16.36 5.39 -0.02
CA PHE A 268 15.88 6.77 -0.11
C PHE A 268 14.50 6.87 -0.75
N LEU A 269 14.20 6.03 -1.75
CA LEU A 269 12.90 6.07 -2.42
C LEU A 269 11.79 5.37 -1.62
N THR A 270 12.15 4.36 -0.81
CA THR A 270 11.17 3.50 -0.10
C THR A 270 11.06 3.75 1.40
N ARG A 271 11.94 4.56 1.98
CA ARG A 271 11.95 4.85 3.43
C ARG A 271 10.63 5.49 3.90
N PRO A 272 10.22 5.27 5.13
CA PRO A 272 9.17 6.05 5.77
C PRO A 272 9.47 7.55 5.74
N VAL A 273 8.42 8.38 5.69
CA VAL A 273 8.56 9.83 5.74
C VAL A 273 9.22 10.27 7.07
N GLY A 274 10.19 11.17 6.99
CA GLY A 274 10.93 11.66 8.16
C GLY A 274 12.04 10.74 8.67
N GLN A 275 12.23 9.55 8.10
CA GLN A 275 13.35 8.68 8.45
C GLN A 275 14.64 9.16 7.77
N VAL A 276 15.73 9.17 8.53
CA VAL A 276 17.07 9.53 8.03
C VAL A 276 17.60 8.41 7.13
N VAL A 277 18.30 8.79 6.08
CA VAL A 277 18.96 7.88 5.14
C VAL A 277 20.28 7.39 5.71
N SER A 278 20.60 6.11 5.50
CA SER A 278 21.86 5.51 5.99
C SER A 278 23.09 6.08 5.29
N ALA A 279 24.23 5.97 5.96
CA ALA A 279 25.53 6.34 5.39
C ALA A 279 25.90 5.46 4.20
N GLU A 280 25.51 4.19 4.23
CA GLU A 280 25.72 3.20 3.17
C GLU A 280 24.97 3.59 1.90
N HIS A 281 23.73 4.05 2.02
CA HIS A 281 22.96 4.51 0.88
C HIS A 281 23.53 5.82 0.29
N ALA A 282 23.99 6.74 1.14
CA ALA A 282 24.69 7.94 0.68
C ALA A 282 26.01 7.60 -0.04
N ALA A 283 26.74 6.61 0.47
CA ALA A 283 27.96 6.11 -0.16
C ALA A 283 27.66 5.43 -1.53
N TRP A 284 26.53 4.73 -1.63
CA TRP A 284 26.08 4.16 -2.90
C TRP A 284 25.88 5.23 -3.98
N LEU A 285 25.12 6.28 -3.71
CA LEU A 285 24.92 7.36 -4.68
C LEU A 285 26.22 8.10 -4.98
N ALA A 286 27.01 8.40 -3.96
CA ALA A 286 28.33 9.05 -4.15
C ALA A 286 29.26 8.21 -5.02
N GLY A 287 29.26 6.89 -4.85
CA GLY A 287 30.02 5.96 -5.72
C GLY A 287 29.58 6.04 -7.17
N LEU A 288 28.28 6.12 -7.46
CA LEU A 288 27.77 6.29 -8.82
C LEU A 288 28.22 7.62 -9.46
N LEU A 289 28.23 8.71 -8.67
CA LEU A 289 28.70 10.01 -9.14
C LEU A 289 30.21 10.00 -9.44
N TRP A 290 30.98 9.39 -8.57
CA TRP A 290 32.43 9.19 -8.80
C TRP A 290 32.69 8.34 -10.04
N LEU A 291 31.94 7.25 -10.24
CA LEU A 291 32.08 6.37 -11.41
C LEU A 291 31.79 7.10 -12.71
N GLU A 292 30.79 7.98 -12.73
CA GLU A 292 30.50 8.82 -13.89
C GLU A 292 31.66 9.74 -14.25
N GLU A 293 32.31 10.32 -13.24
CA GLU A 293 33.53 11.14 -13.45
C GLU A 293 34.70 10.31 -13.95
N ALA A 294 34.85 9.07 -13.48
CA ALA A 294 35.85 8.12 -13.97
C ALA A 294 35.53 7.54 -15.37
N GLY A 295 34.38 7.88 -15.95
CA GLY A 295 34.01 7.44 -17.28
C GLY A 295 33.45 6.01 -17.36
N GLY A 296 33.06 5.43 -16.21
CA GLY A 296 32.54 4.08 -16.11
C GLY A 296 31.01 4.01 -16.07
N ALA A 297 30.50 2.79 -16.09
CA ALA A 297 29.09 2.46 -15.87
C ALA A 297 28.95 1.11 -15.18
N LEU A 298 27.84 0.91 -14.49
CA LEU A 298 27.47 -0.35 -13.88
C LEU A 298 26.20 -0.89 -14.54
N GLN A 299 26.11 -2.21 -14.60
CA GLN A 299 24.90 -2.92 -14.98
C GLN A 299 24.47 -3.86 -13.87
N PHE A 300 23.17 -3.89 -13.61
CA PHE A 300 22.54 -4.79 -12.66
C PHE A 300 21.85 -5.93 -13.37
N VAL A 301 21.97 -7.13 -12.80
CA VAL A 301 21.26 -8.33 -13.23
C VAL A 301 20.73 -9.04 -12.00
N ARG A 302 19.52 -9.58 -12.07
CA ARG A 302 18.99 -10.46 -11.05
C ARG A 302 19.34 -11.91 -11.39
N GLU A 303 20.07 -12.56 -10.51
CA GLU A 303 20.45 -13.97 -10.62
C GLU A 303 19.81 -14.75 -9.45
N GLY A 304 18.64 -15.35 -9.70
CA GLY A 304 17.83 -15.92 -8.64
C GLY A 304 17.37 -14.84 -7.65
N ASP A 305 17.69 -15.01 -6.38
CA ASP A 305 17.37 -14.03 -5.32
C ASP A 305 18.45 -12.95 -5.15
N ALA A 306 19.58 -13.09 -5.83
CA ALA A 306 20.70 -12.16 -5.70
C ALA A 306 20.61 -11.03 -6.74
N ILE A 307 20.99 -9.82 -6.32
CA ILE A 307 21.25 -8.70 -7.21
C ILE A 307 22.75 -8.64 -7.46
N VAL A 308 23.13 -8.81 -8.72
CA VAL A 308 24.52 -8.84 -9.16
C VAL A 308 24.81 -7.57 -9.96
N CYS A 309 25.93 -6.92 -9.64
CA CYS A 309 26.40 -5.73 -10.34
C CYS A 309 27.71 -6.05 -11.06
N ARG A 310 27.80 -5.67 -12.32
CA ARG A 310 29.00 -5.81 -13.16
C ARG A 310 29.38 -4.47 -13.78
N ALA A 311 30.66 -4.35 -14.19
CA ALA A 311 31.06 -3.24 -15.02
C ALA A 311 30.26 -3.29 -16.35
N GLY A 312 29.72 -2.16 -16.73
CA GLY A 312 28.85 -2.03 -17.89
C GLY A 312 29.40 -1.02 -18.91
N THR A 313 28.77 -0.99 -20.07
CA THR A 313 29.02 0.05 -21.08
C THR A 313 28.07 1.23 -20.82
N ARG A 314 28.57 2.44 -21.08
CA ARG A 314 27.71 3.64 -21.03
C ARG A 314 26.58 3.52 -22.07
N ASN A 315 25.37 3.71 -21.61
CA ASN A 315 24.22 3.84 -22.52
C ASN A 315 24.20 5.22 -23.15
N ALA A 316 23.77 5.30 -24.42
CA ALA A 316 23.57 6.57 -25.08
C ALA A 316 22.50 7.40 -24.37
N SER A 317 22.81 8.67 -24.14
CA SER A 317 22.02 9.75 -23.54
C SER A 317 20.62 9.43 -23.01
N PHE A 318 20.48 9.55 -21.71
CA PHE A 318 19.19 9.67 -21.02
C PHE A 318 18.51 10.98 -21.48
N ALA A 319 17.31 10.89 -21.99
CA ALA A 319 16.49 12.05 -22.27
C ALA A 319 15.65 12.38 -21.01
N ALA A 320 15.46 13.67 -20.71
CA ALA A 320 14.76 14.13 -19.52
C ALA A 320 13.29 13.64 -19.44
N ASP A 321 12.68 13.30 -20.56
CA ASP A 321 11.35 12.69 -20.66
C ASP A 321 11.27 11.29 -20.02
N ARG A 322 12.38 10.58 -19.91
CA ARG A 322 12.43 9.26 -19.24
C ARG A 322 12.17 9.33 -17.73
N LEU A 323 12.33 10.49 -17.08
CA LEU A 323 11.97 10.64 -15.66
C LEU A 323 10.49 10.38 -15.40
N ALA A 324 9.60 10.85 -16.26
CA ALA A 324 8.16 10.59 -16.16
C ALA A 324 7.88 9.09 -16.27
N VAL A 325 8.52 8.41 -17.23
CA VAL A 325 8.39 6.95 -17.41
C VAL A 325 8.87 6.18 -16.19
N TRP A 326 9.98 6.61 -15.55
CA TRP A 326 10.44 5.97 -14.32
C TRP A 326 9.47 6.18 -13.15
N ILE A 327 8.89 7.38 -13.01
CA ILE A 327 7.90 7.64 -11.97
C ILE A 327 6.66 6.75 -12.17
N GLU A 328 6.14 6.67 -13.39
CA GLU A 328 5.02 5.81 -13.73
C GLU A 328 5.33 4.33 -13.42
N ARG A 329 6.50 3.85 -13.83
CA ARG A 329 6.93 2.47 -13.62
C ARG A 329 7.05 2.08 -12.14
N PHE A 330 7.48 3.01 -11.27
CA PHE A 330 7.55 2.76 -9.82
C PHE A 330 6.19 2.84 -9.13
N LEU A 331 5.17 3.42 -9.78
CA LEU A 331 3.81 3.50 -9.27
C LEU A 331 2.94 2.32 -9.70
N GLU A 332 3.35 1.60 -10.75
CA GLU A 332 2.66 0.37 -11.14
C GLU A 332 2.81 -0.67 -10.02
N PRO A 333 1.70 -1.26 -9.54
CA PRO A 333 1.78 -2.33 -8.56
C PRO A 333 2.55 -3.50 -9.20
N THR A 334 3.70 -3.85 -8.64
CA THR A 334 4.41 -5.08 -8.98
C THR A 334 3.51 -6.25 -8.54
N PHE A 335 2.74 -6.78 -9.48
CA PHE A 335 2.12 -8.09 -9.33
C PHE A 335 3.26 -9.12 -9.33
N GLY A 336 3.67 -9.53 -8.12
CA GLY A 336 4.59 -10.62 -7.87
C GLY A 336 3.83 -11.84 -7.35
#